data_4f122b7b1568adc1ebb9d110ab82844b
#
_entry.id   4f122b7b1568adc1ebb9d110ab82844b
#
_cell.length_a   1.000
_cell.length_b   1.000
_cell.length_c   1.000
_cell.angle_alpha   90.00
_cell.angle_beta   90.00
_cell.angle_gamma   90.00
#
_symmetry.space_group_name_H-M   'P 1'
#
loop_
_entity.id
_entity.type
_entity.pdbx_description
1 polymer ?
#
loop_
_entity_poly.entity_id
_entity_poly.type
_entity_poly.pdbx_seq_one_letter_code
_entity_poly.pdbx_strand_id
1 'polypeptide(L)'
;MDYHELCPDAPDGLRIQVYNEDGTNNVLNVAPEGDIVRMRPGEHSLLLYNNDTEYIVFNDIAALASASATTRSLTRGAFEALHAGERTVNQPDMLYGAYIGSYEALPTQETVGLPVRLQPLTYTYLVRYEFQQGFQYVALARGALAGMAESVYLNDGHTGPEAATVMFDCTLRDYGPEATVKSFGIPDYPGDHYGDGTRTTERSYHLNLEVRLHNGAMKT
;
A
#
# COMPACT_ATOMS: atom_id res chain seq x y z
N MET A 1 -6.92 -17.12 -7.26
CA MET A 1 -5.88 -17.02 -6.21
C MET A 1 -6.55 -16.35 -5.03
N ASP A 2 -6.61 -17.00 -3.88
CA ASP A 2 -7.32 -16.43 -2.73
C ASP A 2 -6.38 -15.42 -2.06
N TYR A 3 -6.70 -14.14 -2.12
CA TYR A 3 -5.86 -13.05 -1.59
C TYR A 3 -5.59 -13.20 -0.08
N HIS A 4 -6.49 -13.85 0.65
CA HIS A 4 -6.36 -14.08 2.08
C HIS A 4 -5.18 -14.97 2.47
N GLU A 5 -4.72 -15.85 1.59
CA GLU A 5 -3.56 -16.70 1.85
C GLU A 5 -2.22 -15.96 1.66
N LEU A 6 -2.22 -14.85 0.91
CA LEU A 6 -1.02 -14.04 0.60
C LEU A 6 -0.89 -12.79 1.47
N CYS A 7 -1.86 -12.48 2.31
CA CYS A 7 -1.88 -11.31 3.19
C CYS A 7 -1.91 -11.78 4.66
N PRO A 8 -0.78 -12.25 5.20
CA PRO A 8 -0.74 -12.83 6.55
C PRO A 8 -0.88 -11.79 7.68
N ASP A 9 -0.69 -10.51 7.38
CA ASP A 9 -0.64 -9.46 8.39
C ASP A 9 -2.03 -8.84 8.57
N ALA A 10 -2.80 -9.33 9.53
CA ALA A 10 -4.03 -8.66 9.96
C ALA A 10 -3.67 -7.31 10.61
N PRO A 11 -4.47 -6.25 10.44
CA PRO A 11 -4.23 -4.97 11.08
C PRO A 11 -4.40 -5.08 12.60
N ASP A 12 -3.53 -4.39 13.34
CA ASP A 12 -3.60 -4.27 14.80
C ASP A 12 -4.48 -3.08 15.25
N GLY A 13 -4.77 -2.15 14.35
CA GLY A 13 -5.59 -0.98 14.63
C GLY A 13 -6.27 -0.43 13.38
N LEU A 14 -7.47 0.05 13.56
CA LEU A 14 -8.25 0.66 12.49
C LEU A 14 -8.61 2.11 12.84
N ARG A 15 -8.74 2.91 11.79
CA ARG A 15 -9.24 4.26 11.85
C ARG A 15 -10.49 4.40 11.00
N ILE A 16 -11.49 5.08 11.56
CA ILE A 16 -12.68 5.49 10.84
C ILE A 16 -12.63 7.01 10.69
N GLN A 17 -12.65 7.49 9.47
CA GLN A 17 -12.89 8.87 9.13
C GLN A 17 -14.38 9.00 8.81
N VAL A 18 -15.09 9.80 9.60
CA VAL A 18 -16.51 10.07 9.43
C VAL A 18 -16.66 11.45 8.80
N TYR A 19 -17.24 11.52 7.63
CA TYR A 19 -17.55 12.78 6.93
C TYR A 19 -19.04 13.06 7.10
N ASN A 20 -19.35 14.18 7.71
CA ASN A 20 -20.72 14.58 7.99
C ASN A 20 -21.29 15.44 6.84
N GLU A 21 -22.62 15.46 6.71
CA GLU A 21 -23.33 16.26 5.70
C GLU A 21 -23.03 17.78 5.82
N ASP A 22 -22.75 18.26 7.03
CA ASP A 22 -22.39 19.66 7.29
C ASP A 22 -20.94 20.03 6.88
N GLY A 23 -20.21 19.12 6.26
CA GLY A 23 -18.82 19.29 5.83
C GLY A 23 -17.79 19.12 6.94
N THR A 24 -18.22 18.83 8.16
CA THR A 24 -17.29 18.47 9.25
C THR A 24 -16.87 17.02 9.16
N ASN A 25 -15.72 16.68 9.75
CA ASN A 25 -15.28 15.28 9.85
C ASN A 25 -14.81 14.96 11.27
N ASN A 26 -14.88 13.68 11.60
CA ASN A 26 -14.42 13.15 12.88
C ASN A 26 -13.55 11.91 12.62
N VAL A 27 -12.53 11.74 13.45
CA VAL A 27 -11.62 10.59 13.40
C VAL A 27 -11.82 9.72 14.64
N LEU A 28 -12.01 8.44 14.45
CA LEU A 28 -12.19 7.46 15.50
C LEU A 28 -11.18 6.33 15.31
N ASN A 29 -10.55 5.88 16.37
CA ASN A 29 -9.73 4.67 16.35
C ASN A 29 -10.56 3.54 16.96
N VAL A 30 -10.54 2.40 16.30
CA VAL A 30 -11.33 1.23 16.69
C VAL A 30 -10.49 -0.04 16.62
N ALA A 31 -10.88 -1.03 17.39
CA ALA A 31 -10.25 -2.34 17.33
C ALA A 31 -10.68 -3.11 16.06
N PRO A 32 -9.80 -3.94 15.48
CA PRO A 32 -10.14 -4.73 14.28
C PRO A 32 -11.29 -5.72 14.49
N GLU A 33 -11.46 -6.21 15.71
CA GLU A 33 -12.53 -7.12 16.10
C GLU A 33 -13.91 -6.45 16.18
N GLY A 34 -13.91 -5.12 16.16
CA GLY A 34 -15.09 -4.27 16.30
C GLY A 34 -15.07 -3.42 17.56
N ASP A 35 -15.81 -2.33 17.51
CA ASP A 35 -15.95 -1.39 18.61
C ASP A 35 -17.32 -0.72 18.58
N ILE A 36 -17.70 -0.05 19.68
CA ILE A 36 -18.93 0.74 19.76
C ILE A 36 -18.60 2.22 19.53
N VAL A 37 -19.04 2.71 18.41
CA VAL A 37 -18.86 4.10 18.01
C VAL A 37 -20.15 4.89 18.16
N ARG A 38 -20.05 6.08 18.76
CA ARG A 38 -21.18 7.02 18.83
C ARG A 38 -21.13 7.98 17.66
N MET A 39 -22.22 7.99 16.89
CA MET A 39 -22.40 8.91 15.76
C MET A 39 -23.55 9.85 16.00
N ARG A 40 -23.50 11.05 15.42
CA ARG A 40 -24.66 11.96 15.38
C ARG A 40 -25.70 11.34 14.44
N PRO A 41 -27.01 11.52 14.73
CA PRO A 41 -28.03 11.16 13.75
C PRO A 41 -27.85 11.97 12.44
N GLY A 42 -28.10 11.32 11.31
CA GLY A 42 -27.99 11.91 9.98
C GLY A 42 -27.18 11.06 9.01
N GLU A 43 -26.96 11.60 7.83
CA GLU A 43 -26.22 10.94 6.77
C GLU A 43 -24.70 11.18 6.90
N HIS A 44 -23.92 10.15 6.70
CA HIS A 44 -22.46 10.16 6.79
C HIS A 44 -21.83 9.37 5.66
N SER A 45 -20.64 9.76 5.25
CA SER A 45 -19.73 8.86 4.52
C SER A 45 -18.65 8.36 5.47
N LEU A 46 -18.28 7.09 5.34
CA LEU A 46 -17.30 6.46 6.22
C LEU A 46 -16.13 5.95 5.40
N LEU A 47 -14.93 6.31 5.79
CA LEU A 47 -13.70 5.77 5.25
C LEU A 47 -12.97 5.03 6.37
N LEU A 48 -12.74 3.74 6.18
CA LEU A 48 -12.05 2.89 7.14
C LEU A 48 -10.70 2.46 6.55
N TYR A 49 -9.65 2.52 7.36
CA TYR A 49 -8.32 2.06 6.98
C TYR A 49 -7.51 1.69 8.22
N ASN A 50 -6.50 0.84 8.04
CA ASN A 50 -5.58 0.54 9.14
C ASN A 50 -4.57 1.67 9.32
N ASN A 51 -4.18 1.92 10.57
CA ASN A 51 -3.27 3.00 10.94
C ASN A 51 -2.03 2.54 11.71
N ASP A 52 -1.83 1.24 11.78
CA ASP A 52 -0.67 0.54 12.36
C ASP A 52 0.50 0.43 11.37
N THR A 53 0.73 1.48 10.58
CA THR A 53 1.70 1.51 9.49
C THR A 53 2.94 2.33 9.84
N GLU A 54 4.11 1.90 9.38
CA GLU A 54 5.39 2.60 9.58
C GLU A 54 5.76 3.49 8.39
N TYR A 55 5.59 2.99 7.16
CA TYR A 55 6.02 3.65 5.93
C TYR A 55 4.92 4.39 5.19
N ILE A 56 3.66 4.10 5.47
CA ILE A 56 2.52 4.78 4.85
C ILE A 56 2.43 6.22 5.34
N VAL A 57 2.18 7.13 4.40
CA VAL A 57 1.88 8.54 4.64
C VAL A 57 0.48 8.82 4.11
N PHE A 58 -0.43 9.16 5.00
CA PHE A 58 -1.80 9.52 4.64
C PHE A 58 -1.88 10.99 4.28
N ASN A 59 -2.50 11.31 3.14
CA ASN A 59 -2.62 12.67 2.59
C ASN A 59 -4.09 13.05 2.44
N ASP A 60 -4.41 14.32 2.68
CA ASP A 60 -5.72 14.95 2.45
C ASP A 60 -6.92 14.19 3.04
N ILE A 61 -6.71 13.49 4.15
CA ILE A 61 -7.74 12.64 4.79
C ILE A 61 -8.98 13.42 5.19
N ALA A 62 -8.88 14.74 5.38
CA ALA A 62 -10.04 15.58 5.70
C ALA A 62 -11.00 15.77 4.51
N ALA A 63 -10.56 15.50 3.29
CA ALA A 63 -11.34 15.64 2.05
C ALA A 63 -11.47 14.27 1.37
N LEU A 64 -12.63 13.66 1.46
CA LEU A 64 -12.87 12.30 0.97
C LEU A 64 -12.41 12.07 -0.47
N ALA A 65 -12.66 13.01 -1.39
CA ALA A 65 -12.32 12.85 -2.80
C ALA A 65 -10.82 12.81 -3.09
N SER A 66 -9.97 13.37 -2.19
CA SER A 66 -8.51 13.41 -2.32
C SER A 66 -7.78 12.56 -1.28
N ALA A 67 -8.52 11.91 -0.37
CA ALA A 67 -7.96 11.05 0.66
C ALA A 67 -7.13 9.94 0.02
N SER A 68 -5.82 9.96 0.24
CA SER A 68 -4.88 9.05 -0.40
C SER A 68 -3.77 8.60 0.54
N ALA A 69 -3.08 7.55 0.14
CA ALA A 69 -1.89 7.05 0.80
C ALA A 69 -0.71 7.03 -0.17
N THR A 70 0.45 7.46 0.32
CA THR A 70 1.75 7.33 -0.33
C THR A 70 2.70 6.59 0.61
N THR A 71 3.93 6.35 0.20
CA THR A 71 4.95 5.80 1.09
C THR A 71 6.16 6.72 1.19
N ARG A 72 6.91 6.61 2.29
CA ARG A 72 8.04 7.47 2.57
C ARG A 72 9.09 7.37 1.48
N SER A 73 9.62 8.53 1.07
CA SER A 73 10.73 8.63 0.13
C SER A 73 11.99 7.99 0.69
N LEU A 74 12.76 7.41 -0.19
CA LEU A 74 14.07 6.84 0.10
C LEU A 74 15.13 7.46 -0.81
N THR A 75 16.29 7.78 -0.27
CA THR A 75 17.45 8.19 -1.09
C THR A 75 18.19 6.94 -1.55
N ARG A 76 18.37 6.80 -2.86
CA ARG A 76 19.14 5.71 -3.45
C ARG A 76 20.63 5.95 -3.21
N GLY A 77 21.28 5.02 -2.51
CA GLY A 77 22.70 5.17 -2.16
C GLY A 77 23.68 4.64 -3.21
N ALA A 78 23.24 3.77 -4.13
CA ALA A 78 24.06 3.20 -5.19
C ALA A 78 23.44 3.50 -6.55
N PHE A 79 24.31 3.62 -7.57
CA PHE A 79 23.89 3.91 -8.95
C PHE A 79 23.04 5.18 -9.12
N GLU A 80 23.17 6.16 -8.22
CA GLU A 80 22.37 7.38 -8.21
C GLU A 80 22.43 8.13 -9.57
N ALA A 81 23.60 8.20 -10.20
CA ALA A 81 23.75 8.85 -11.50
C ALA A 81 23.00 8.14 -12.63
N LEU A 82 22.87 6.81 -12.56
CA LEU A 82 22.13 6.00 -13.53
C LEU A 82 20.62 6.19 -13.39
N HIS A 83 20.17 6.53 -12.19
CA HIS A 83 18.76 6.68 -11.82
C HIS A 83 18.41 8.12 -11.44
N ALA A 84 19.15 9.09 -11.96
CA ALA A 84 18.92 10.51 -11.70
C ALA A 84 17.48 10.91 -12.10
N GLY A 85 16.76 11.53 -11.15
CA GLY A 85 15.37 11.94 -11.35
C GLY A 85 14.32 10.84 -11.11
N GLU A 86 14.73 9.61 -10.80
CA GLU A 86 13.81 8.54 -10.42
C GLU A 86 13.27 8.76 -9.00
N ARG A 87 11.94 8.76 -8.86
CA ARG A 87 11.29 8.81 -7.54
C ARG A 87 11.46 7.47 -6.85
N THR A 88 12.21 7.44 -5.75
CA THR A 88 12.49 6.22 -5.01
C THR A 88 11.79 6.25 -3.66
N VAL A 89 11.13 5.15 -3.32
CA VAL A 89 10.30 5.02 -2.11
C VAL A 89 10.58 3.70 -1.39
N ASN A 90 10.27 3.67 -0.10
CA ASN A 90 10.18 2.41 0.64
C ASN A 90 9.00 1.59 0.13
N GLN A 91 9.06 0.28 0.28
CA GLN A 91 7.86 -0.54 0.10
C GLN A 91 6.81 -0.12 1.14
N PRO A 92 5.51 -0.04 0.75
CA PRO A 92 4.45 0.23 1.70
C PRO A 92 4.25 -0.93 2.68
N ASP A 93 3.72 -0.62 3.85
CA ASP A 93 3.13 -1.61 4.73
C ASP A 93 1.88 -2.23 4.09
N MET A 94 1.32 -3.29 4.67
CA MET A 94 -0.02 -3.72 4.30
C MET A 94 -0.99 -2.59 4.61
N LEU A 95 -1.73 -2.17 3.58
CA LEU A 95 -2.78 -1.18 3.69
C LEU A 95 -4.11 -1.84 3.34
N TYR A 96 -5.07 -1.68 4.23
CA TYR A 96 -6.45 -2.12 4.04
C TYR A 96 -7.37 -0.90 4.07
N GLY A 97 -8.43 -0.96 3.29
CA GLY A 97 -9.41 0.09 3.26
C GLY A 97 -10.82 -0.43 3.01
N ALA A 98 -11.80 0.39 3.39
CA ALA A 98 -13.20 0.22 3.02
C ALA A 98 -13.85 1.60 2.98
N TYR A 99 -14.79 1.75 2.08
CA TYR A 99 -15.55 2.98 1.93
C TYR A 99 -17.06 2.69 1.93
N ILE A 100 -17.80 3.47 2.69
CA ILE A 100 -19.26 3.46 2.71
C ILE A 100 -19.73 4.87 2.33
N GLY A 101 -20.25 5.00 1.11
CA GLY A 101 -20.62 6.28 0.52
C GLY A 101 -21.77 6.99 1.22
N SER A 102 -22.72 6.23 1.76
CA SER A 102 -23.86 6.75 2.50
C SER A 102 -24.23 5.79 3.63
N TYR A 103 -24.23 6.30 4.84
CA TYR A 103 -24.68 5.61 6.04
C TYR A 103 -25.59 6.53 6.83
N GLU A 104 -26.84 6.14 7.03
CA GLU A 104 -27.79 6.89 7.84
C GLU A 104 -27.72 6.42 9.30
N ALA A 105 -27.21 7.28 10.17
CA ALA A 105 -27.21 7.05 11.61
C ALA A 105 -28.57 7.45 12.21
N LEU A 106 -29.29 6.44 12.73
CA LEU A 106 -30.61 6.67 13.32
C LEU A 106 -30.52 7.27 14.73
N PRO A 107 -31.51 8.08 15.15
CA PRO A 107 -31.59 8.63 16.50
C PRO A 107 -32.06 7.56 17.51
N THR A 108 -31.25 6.53 17.72
CA THR A 108 -31.54 5.40 18.61
C THR A 108 -30.54 5.31 19.75
N GLN A 109 -30.97 4.72 20.89
CA GLN A 109 -30.09 4.31 21.99
C GLN A 109 -29.63 2.85 21.86
N GLU A 110 -30.15 2.14 20.88
CA GLU A 110 -29.78 0.76 20.62
C GLU A 110 -28.51 0.69 19.77
N THR A 111 -27.68 -0.32 20.03
CA THR A 111 -26.50 -0.59 19.22
C THR A 111 -26.93 -1.25 17.90
N VAL A 112 -26.60 -0.61 16.81
CA VAL A 112 -26.82 -1.13 15.45
C VAL A 112 -25.50 -1.67 14.91
N GLY A 113 -25.51 -2.93 14.46
CA GLY A 113 -24.32 -3.55 13.86
C GLY A 113 -24.12 -3.07 12.42
N LEU A 114 -22.89 -2.62 12.11
CA LEU A 114 -22.43 -2.30 10.76
C LEU A 114 -21.27 -3.22 10.39
N PRO A 115 -21.51 -4.33 9.68
CA PRO A 115 -20.44 -5.20 9.24
C PRO A 115 -19.66 -4.52 8.10
N VAL A 116 -18.33 -4.41 8.25
CA VAL A 116 -17.45 -3.82 7.26
C VAL A 116 -16.41 -4.84 6.84
N ARG A 117 -16.23 -5.01 5.54
CA ARG A 117 -15.19 -5.83 4.97
C ARG A 117 -14.07 -4.95 4.41
N LEU A 118 -12.90 -5.01 5.02
CA LEU A 118 -11.70 -4.35 4.52
C LEU A 118 -11.15 -5.09 3.29
N GLN A 119 -10.67 -4.32 2.32
CA GLN A 119 -9.99 -4.82 1.13
C GLN A 119 -8.52 -4.39 1.16
N PRO A 120 -7.58 -5.25 0.72
CA PRO A 120 -6.18 -4.84 0.59
C PRO A 120 -6.03 -3.79 -0.51
N LEU A 121 -5.30 -2.71 -0.20
CA LEU A 121 -4.92 -1.63 -1.12
C LEU A 121 -3.45 -1.74 -1.56
N THR A 122 -2.75 -2.77 -1.10
CA THR A 122 -1.39 -3.10 -1.50
C THR A 122 -1.33 -4.49 -2.09
N TYR A 123 -0.48 -4.66 -3.11
CA TYR A 123 -0.17 -5.96 -3.71
C TYR A 123 1.12 -6.51 -3.11
N THR A 124 1.17 -7.81 -2.92
CA THR A 124 2.35 -8.52 -2.42
C THR A 124 2.93 -9.40 -3.53
N TYR A 125 4.23 -9.28 -3.77
CA TYR A 125 4.98 -10.04 -4.76
C TYR A 125 6.06 -10.86 -4.08
N LEU A 126 6.19 -12.14 -4.44
CA LEU A 126 7.36 -12.94 -4.11
C LEU A 126 8.34 -12.86 -5.29
N VAL A 127 9.49 -12.26 -5.05
CA VAL A 127 10.55 -12.08 -6.05
C VAL A 127 11.69 -13.04 -5.73
N ARG A 128 12.07 -13.86 -6.72
CA ARG A 128 13.22 -14.77 -6.65
C ARG A 128 14.16 -14.51 -7.80
N TYR A 129 15.43 -14.34 -7.48
CA TYR A 129 16.49 -14.22 -8.46
C TYR A 129 17.33 -15.50 -8.44
N GLU A 130 17.30 -16.26 -9.52
CA GLU A 130 18.06 -17.50 -9.65
C GLU A 130 19.40 -17.23 -10.33
N PHE A 131 20.49 -17.50 -9.60
CA PHE A 131 21.84 -17.32 -10.11
C PHE A 131 22.34 -18.62 -10.70
N GLN A 132 22.64 -18.63 -11.98
CA GLN A 132 23.26 -19.79 -12.62
C GLN A 132 24.74 -19.93 -12.25
N GLN A 133 25.44 -18.84 -12.00
CA GLN A 133 26.86 -18.80 -11.63
C GLN A 133 27.19 -17.56 -10.80
N GLY A 134 28.23 -17.62 -9.99
CA GLY A 134 28.82 -16.46 -9.32
C GLY A 134 28.12 -16.04 -8.03
N PHE A 135 27.06 -16.71 -7.61
CA PHE A 135 26.32 -16.34 -6.40
C PHE A 135 27.18 -16.36 -5.13
N GLN A 136 28.15 -17.26 -5.06
CA GLN A 136 29.11 -17.32 -3.93
C GLN A 136 29.91 -16.04 -3.68
N TYR A 137 29.93 -15.11 -4.63
CA TYR A 137 30.62 -13.82 -4.46
C TYR A 137 29.70 -12.70 -3.96
N VAL A 138 28.38 -12.92 -3.87
CA VAL A 138 27.39 -11.93 -3.45
C VAL A 138 27.38 -11.83 -1.94
N ALA A 139 27.64 -10.64 -1.42
CA ALA A 139 27.60 -10.33 0.00
C ALA A 139 26.24 -9.74 0.43
N LEU A 140 25.65 -8.88 -0.42
CA LEU A 140 24.34 -8.26 -0.19
C LEU A 140 23.60 -8.11 -1.52
N ALA A 141 22.29 -8.15 -1.47
CA ALA A 141 21.44 -7.91 -2.63
C ALA A 141 20.26 -7.00 -2.25
N ARG A 142 19.95 -6.06 -3.15
CA ARG A 142 18.81 -5.16 -3.06
C ARG A 142 18.07 -5.16 -4.39
N GLY A 143 16.76 -5.31 -4.33
CA GLY A 143 15.91 -5.20 -5.51
C GLY A 143 15.31 -3.81 -5.64
N ALA A 144 14.90 -3.48 -6.87
CA ALA A 144 14.17 -2.27 -7.21
C ALA A 144 13.04 -2.63 -8.18
N LEU A 145 11.81 -2.34 -7.81
CA LEU A 145 10.63 -2.53 -8.64
C LEU A 145 10.16 -1.15 -9.13
N ALA A 146 10.53 -0.80 -10.37
CA ALA A 146 10.26 0.49 -10.98
C ALA A 146 8.94 0.49 -11.77
N GLY A 147 8.29 1.66 -11.85
CA GLY A 147 7.03 1.85 -12.55
C GLY A 147 5.79 1.53 -11.70
N MET A 148 5.93 1.43 -10.39
CA MET A 148 4.81 1.24 -9.47
C MET A 148 4.13 2.57 -9.16
N ALA A 149 2.84 2.53 -8.83
CA ALA A 149 2.10 3.71 -8.41
C ALA A 149 2.71 4.34 -7.15
N GLU A 150 2.88 5.66 -7.16
CA GLU A 150 3.34 6.42 -5.98
C GLU A 150 2.25 6.51 -4.91
N SER A 151 0.97 6.50 -5.32
CA SER A 151 -0.17 6.70 -4.43
C SER A 151 -1.34 5.78 -4.76
N VAL A 152 -2.17 5.56 -3.74
CA VAL A 152 -3.49 4.92 -3.86
C VAL A 152 -4.52 5.80 -3.16
N TYR A 153 -5.70 5.98 -3.76
CA TYR A 153 -6.82 6.69 -3.17
C TYR A 153 -7.64 5.75 -2.30
N LEU A 154 -8.03 6.23 -1.13
CA LEU A 154 -8.66 5.40 -0.11
C LEU A 154 -10.18 5.24 -0.32
N ASN A 155 -10.79 6.15 -1.08
CA ASN A 155 -12.23 6.17 -1.32
C ASN A 155 -12.71 5.07 -2.29
N ASP A 156 -11.88 4.65 -3.25
CA ASP A 156 -12.24 3.66 -4.25
C ASP A 156 -11.08 2.71 -4.63
N GLY A 157 -9.89 2.94 -4.10
CA GLY A 157 -8.71 2.10 -4.34
C GLY A 157 -8.03 2.33 -5.70
N HIS A 158 -8.41 3.37 -6.47
CA HIS A 158 -7.67 3.69 -7.69
C HIS A 158 -6.28 4.22 -7.36
N THR A 159 -5.32 4.03 -8.27
CA THR A 159 -3.96 4.52 -8.10
C THR A 159 -3.75 5.84 -8.84
N GLY A 160 -2.88 6.68 -8.27
CA GLY A 160 -2.51 7.94 -8.92
C GLY A 160 -1.69 7.74 -10.20
N PRO A 161 -1.52 8.81 -11.02
CA PRO A 161 -0.83 8.74 -12.30
C PRO A 161 0.69 8.68 -12.18
N GLU A 162 1.23 9.10 -11.05
CA GLU A 162 2.67 9.20 -10.84
C GLU A 162 3.29 7.84 -10.52
N ALA A 163 4.48 7.60 -11.07
CA ALA A 163 5.22 6.37 -10.86
C ALA A 163 6.39 6.55 -9.90
N ALA A 164 6.66 5.51 -9.14
CA ALA A 164 7.80 5.43 -8.24
C ALA A 164 8.53 4.09 -8.39
N THR A 165 9.76 4.05 -7.89
CA THR A 165 10.54 2.82 -7.74
C THR A 165 10.55 2.39 -6.27
N VAL A 166 9.99 1.23 -6.03
CA VAL A 166 9.98 0.60 -4.72
C VAL A 166 11.29 -0.15 -4.50
N MET A 167 12.06 0.27 -3.47
CA MET A 167 13.30 -0.40 -3.08
C MET A 167 13.04 -1.43 -1.98
N PHE A 168 13.73 -2.56 -2.06
CA PHE A 168 13.60 -3.63 -1.07
C PHE A 168 14.90 -4.41 -0.89
N ASP A 169 15.17 -4.83 0.34
CA ASP A 169 16.30 -5.67 0.64
C ASP A 169 15.95 -7.16 0.38
N CYS A 170 16.91 -7.92 -0.11
CA CYS A 170 16.75 -9.34 -0.39
C CYS A 170 17.45 -10.19 0.65
N THR A 171 16.82 -11.31 1.02
CA THR A 171 17.45 -12.37 1.77
C THR A 171 18.18 -13.30 0.82
N LEU A 172 19.45 -13.62 1.13
CA LEU A 172 20.22 -14.56 0.33
C LEU A 172 19.81 -16.01 0.68
N ARG A 173 19.37 -16.76 -0.33
CA ARG A 173 19.01 -18.18 -0.25
C ARG A 173 20.04 -19.01 -1.02
N ASP A 174 19.94 -20.32 -0.98
CA ASP A 174 20.89 -21.21 -1.68
C ASP A 174 20.91 -21.03 -3.20
N TYR A 175 19.78 -20.62 -3.78
CA TYR A 175 19.61 -20.39 -5.22
C TYR A 175 19.86 -18.93 -5.64
N GLY A 176 19.86 -17.99 -4.70
CA GLY A 176 20.00 -16.56 -4.98
C GLY A 176 19.19 -15.67 -4.04
N PRO A 177 19.12 -14.37 -4.33
CA PRO A 177 18.34 -13.41 -3.55
C PRO A 177 16.83 -13.64 -3.67
N GLU A 178 16.11 -13.51 -2.56
CA GLU A 178 14.66 -13.60 -2.49
C GLU A 178 14.10 -12.45 -1.63
N ALA A 179 12.95 -11.92 -2.01
CA ALA A 179 12.23 -10.93 -1.22
C ALA A 179 10.72 -11.04 -1.39
N THR A 180 9.99 -10.69 -0.34
CA THR A 180 8.56 -10.36 -0.42
C THR A 180 8.44 -8.84 -0.50
N VAL A 181 7.82 -8.36 -1.58
CA VAL A 181 7.73 -6.92 -1.90
C VAL A 181 6.29 -6.50 -1.95
N LYS A 182 5.99 -5.31 -1.41
CA LYS A 182 4.66 -4.71 -1.47
C LYS A 182 4.69 -3.43 -2.32
N SER A 183 3.62 -3.16 -3.07
CA SER A 183 3.39 -1.90 -3.77
C SER A 183 1.90 -1.58 -3.88
N PHE A 184 1.55 -0.35 -4.27
CA PHE A 184 0.16 0.01 -4.59
C PHE A 184 -0.29 -0.49 -5.98
N GLY A 185 0.55 -1.23 -6.69
CA GLY A 185 0.27 -1.68 -8.06
C GLY A 185 0.82 -0.72 -9.11
N ILE A 186 0.17 -0.67 -10.26
CA ILE A 186 0.59 0.18 -11.39
C ILE A 186 -0.14 1.53 -11.37
N PRO A 187 0.45 2.62 -11.90
CA PRO A 187 -0.19 3.92 -11.99
C PRO A 187 -1.45 3.92 -12.88
N ASP A 188 -2.37 4.84 -12.63
CA ASP A 188 -3.66 5.00 -13.33
C ASP A 188 -4.50 3.72 -13.36
N TYR A 189 -4.39 2.87 -12.37
CA TYR A 189 -5.24 1.70 -12.27
C TYR A 189 -6.58 2.09 -11.66
N PRO A 190 -7.71 1.69 -12.27
CA PRO A 190 -9.03 2.02 -11.76
C PRO A 190 -9.28 1.33 -10.41
N GLY A 191 -10.28 1.81 -9.67
CA GLY A 191 -10.59 1.37 -8.32
C GLY A 191 -11.15 -0.04 -8.21
N ASP A 192 -10.42 -1.04 -8.69
CA ASP A 192 -10.81 -2.45 -8.68
C ASP A 192 -10.51 -3.19 -7.38
N HIS A 193 -9.83 -2.55 -6.44
CA HIS A 193 -9.68 -3.06 -5.08
C HIS A 193 -11.03 -3.25 -4.38
N TYR A 194 -12.01 -2.41 -4.74
CA TYR A 194 -13.37 -2.46 -4.19
C TYR A 194 -14.42 -3.07 -5.14
N GLY A 195 -14.03 -3.48 -6.34
CA GLY A 195 -14.93 -4.01 -7.36
C GLY A 195 -14.20 -4.63 -8.55
N ASP A 196 -14.94 -4.86 -9.63
CA ASP A 196 -14.44 -5.51 -10.86
C ASP A 196 -13.77 -4.49 -11.81
N GLY A 197 -12.84 -3.66 -11.31
CA GLY A 197 -12.13 -2.70 -12.13
C GLY A 197 -11.40 -3.37 -13.30
N THR A 198 -11.45 -2.75 -14.47
CA THR A 198 -10.76 -3.25 -15.67
C THR A 198 -9.55 -2.37 -15.95
N ARG A 199 -8.39 -2.97 -16.05
CA ARG A 199 -7.16 -2.28 -16.43
C ARG A 199 -7.34 -1.62 -17.80
N THR A 200 -7.22 -0.29 -17.87
CA THR A 200 -7.43 0.50 -19.08
C THR A 200 -6.14 0.80 -19.84
N THR A 201 -4.97 0.72 -19.18
CA THR A 201 -3.67 1.05 -19.76
C THR A 201 -2.64 -0.03 -19.50
N GLU A 202 -1.88 -0.39 -20.54
CA GLU A 202 -0.68 -1.19 -20.38
C GLU A 202 0.47 -0.28 -19.93
N ARG A 203 1.10 -0.63 -18.80
CA ARG A 203 2.27 0.06 -18.27
C ARG A 203 3.45 -0.91 -18.19
N SER A 204 4.63 -0.41 -18.52
CA SER A 204 5.87 -1.18 -18.34
C SER A 204 6.38 -0.96 -16.91
N TYR A 205 6.75 -2.04 -16.27
CA TYR A 205 7.47 -2.03 -15.00
C TYR A 205 8.75 -2.83 -15.15
N HIS A 206 9.77 -2.47 -14.36
CA HIS A 206 11.08 -3.09 -14.44
C HIS A 206 11.49 -3.59 -13.06
N LEU A 207 12.01 -4.80 -13.03
CA LEU A 207 12.59 -5.39 -11.85
C LEU A 207 14.11 -5.43 -12.02
N ASN A 208 14.83 -4.67 -11.18
CA ASN A 208 16.28 -4.61 -11.16
C ASN A 208 16.84 -5.27 -9.91
N LEU A 209 18.08 -5.73 -9.99
CA LEU A 209 18.81 -6.28 -8.86
C LEU A 209 20.17 -5.58 -8.76
N GLU A 210 20.45 -5.01 -7.60
CA GLU A 210 21.76 -4.48 -7.22
C GLU A 210 22.42 -5.46 -6.26
N VAL A 211 23.65 -5.86 -6.55
CA VAL A 211 24.43 -6.73 -5.67
C VAL A 211 25.74 -6.07 -5.26
N ARG A 212 26.10 -6.22 -3.98
CA ARG A 212 27.43 -5.92 -3.49
C ARG A 212 28.20 -7.24 -3.33
N LEU A 213 29.35 -7.32 -3.97
CA LEU A 213 30.22 -8.49 -3.86
C LEU A 213 31.06 -8.44 -2.58
N HIS A 214 31.62 -9.57 -2.15
CA HIS A 214 32.50 -9.67 -0.98
C HIS A 214 33.77 -8.78 -1.11
N ASN A 215 34.21 -8.47 -2.32
CA ASN A 215 35.31 -7.54 -2.57
C ASN A 215 34.88 -6.06 -2.56
N GLY A 216 33.62 -5.76 -2.23
CA GLY A 216 33.07 -4.40 -2.19
C GLY A 216 32.55 -3.84 -3.52
N ALA A 217 32.77 -4.53 -4.64
CA ALA A 217 32.29 -4.08 -5.94
C ALA A 217 30.76 -4.16 -6.03
N MET A 218 30.14 -3.13 -6.65
CA MET A 218 28.70 -3.08 -6.92
C MET A 218 28.43 -3.52 -8.36
N LYS A 219 27.35 -4.26 -8.56
CA LYS A 219 26.84 -4.70 -9.86
C LYS A 219 25.32 -4.52 -9.92
N THR A 220 24.80 -4.23 -11.10
CA THR A 220 23.38 -4.17 -11.41
C THR A 220 23.08 -4.95 -12.68
#